data_a6d3326ad5379d0df1ffd0e27469e733
#
_entry.id   a6d3326ad5379d0df1ffd0e27469e733
#
_cell.length_a   1.000
_cell.length_b   1.000
_cell.length_c   1.000
_cell.angle_alpha   90.00
_cell.angle_beta   90.00
_cell.angle_gamma   90.00
#
_symmetry.space_group_name_H-M   'P 1'
#
loop_
_entity.id
_entity.type
_entity.pdbx_description
1 polymer ?
#
loop_
_entity_poly.entity_id
_entity_poly.type
_entity_poly.pdbx_seq_one_letter_code
_entity_poly.pdbx_strand_id
1 'polypeptide(L)'
;MTIENLKSRIEAVLFITARAVSLDEIATILDEESEKIEEAILELIMDYASRDGALEIDDENGYILQVKEENMDLVELLCPVDLKPAALRTLSVIALKEPLRQTALIELRGSTAYDHIKELVDKGLISKTRDKNGRSFNLKTTPKFKEYFKLNF
;
A
#
# COMPACT_ATOMS: atom_id res chain seq x y z
N MET A 1 10.45 26.11 17.30
CA MET A 1 9.44 25.99 16.24
C MET A 1 8.06 26.26 16.82
N THR A 2 7.27 27.11 16.19
CA THR A 2 5.91 27.37 16.63
C THR A 2 5.02 26.16 16.38
N ILE A 3 3.91 26.07 17.08
CA ILE A 3 2.98 24.94 16.92
C ILE A 3 2.40 24.91 15.49
N GLU A 4 2.16 26.05 14.89
CA GLU A 4 1.66 26.15 13.52
C GLU A 4 2.68 25.62 12.50
N ASN A 5 3.94 25.96 12.66
CA ASN A 5 5.01 25.44 11.83
C ASN A 5 5.17 23.93 12.01
N LEU A 6 5.03 23.46 13.24
CA LEU A 6 5.13 22.04 13.55
C LEU A 6 3.99 21.24 12.92
N LYS A 7 2.76 21.76 12.98
CA LYS A 7 1.60 21.15 12.30
C LYS A 7 1.85 21.00 10.81
N SER A 8 2.38 22.03 10.17
CA SER A 8 2.68 22.01 8.74
C SER A 8 3.72 20.95 8.39
N ARG A 9 4.77 20.84 9.20
CA ARG A 9 5.82 19.85 8.98
C ARG A 9 5.32 18.43 9.22
N ILE A 10 4.47 18.22 10.21
CA ILE A 10 3.85 16.93 10.47
C ILE A 10 2.97 16.52 9.27
N GLU A 11 2.15 17.44 8.79
CA GLU A 11 1.31 17.22 7.62
C GLU A 11 2.16 16.78 6.42
N ALA A 12 3.29 17.44 6.21
CA ALA A 12 4.22 17.08 5.13
C ALA A 12 4.79 15.67 5.31
N VAL A 13 5.17 15.30 6.53
CA VAL A 13 5.66 13.95 6.84
C VAL A 13 4.60 12.91 6.48
N LEU A 14 3.36 13.12 6.92
CA LEU A 14 2.27 12.18 6.66
C LEU A 14 1.95 12.07 5.17
N PHE A 15 2.00 13.18 4.46
CA PHE A 15 1.75 13.19 3.02
C PHE A 15 2.85 12.44 2.25
N ILE A 16 4.11 12.71 2.60
CA ILE A 16 5.27 12.11 1.92
C ILE A 16 5.36 10.61 2.17
N THR A 17 5.19 10.18 3.43
CA THR A 17 5.33 8.76 3.80
C THR A 17 4.22 7.90 3.24
N ALA A 18 3.01 8.42 3.17
CA ALA A 18 1.83 7.71 2.66
C ALA A 18 1.59 6.34 3.33
N ARG A 19 1.99 6.22 4.59
CA ARG A 19 1.80 5.02 5.42
C ARG A 19 1.63 5.44 6.87
N ALA A 20 1.18 4.53 7.71
CA ALA A 20 1.07 4.80 9.14
C ALA A 20 2.46 5.04 9.75
N VAL A 21 2.60 6.12 10.51
CA VAL A 21 3.84 6.54 11.13
C VAL A 21 3.60 6.71 12.63
N SER A 22 4.52 6.17 13.44
CA SER A 22 4.39 6.29 14.90
C SER A 22 4.76 7.69 15.37
N LEU A 23 4.30 8.04 16.58
CA LEU A 23 4.66 9.30 17.23
C LEU A 23 6.18 9.45 17.34
N ASP A 24 6.85 8.39 17.79
CA ASP A 24 8.30 8.39 17.98
C ASP A 24 9.05 8.59 16.66
N GLU A 25 8.56 7.98 15.59
CA GLU A 25 9.14 8.13 14.26
C GLU A 25 9.04 9.58 13.77
N ILE A 26 7.88 10.19 13.96
CA ILE A 26 7.68 11.61 13.59
C ILE A 26 8.60 12.51 14.41
N ALA A 27 8.69 12.26 15.72
CA ALA A 27 9.55 13.02 16.62
C ALA A 27 11.02 12.94 16.19
N THR A 28 11.47 11.76 15.81
CA THR A 28 12.83 11.53 15.32
C THR A 28 13.07 12.27 14.00
N ILE A 29 12.15 12.16 13.05
CA ILE A 29 12.26 12.80 11.74
C ILE A 29 12.36 14.32 11.89
N LEU A 30 11.53 14.91 12.75
CA LEU A 30 11.48 16.35 12.92
C LEU A 30 12.43 16.87 13.99
N ASP A 31 13.16 15.98 14.67
CA ASP A 31 14.06 16.33 15.77
C ASP A 31 13.35 17.21 16.81
N GLU A 32 12.22 16.72 17.30
CA GLU A 32 11.38 17.44 18.26
C GLU A 32 10.92 16.48 19.34
N GLU A 33 10.54 17.04 20.51
CA GLU A 33 10.03 16.23 21.61
C GLU A 33 8.69 15.59 21.27
N SER A 34 8.51 14.32 21.65
CA SER A 34 7.28 13.57 21.39
C SER A 34 6.02 14.26 21.91
N GLU A 35 6.13 14.93 23.06
CA GLU A 35 5.00 15.64 23.66
C GLU A 35 4.52 16.79 22.79
N LYS A 36 5.46 17.53 22.19
CA LYS A 36 5.14 18.62 21.25
C LYS A 36 4.51 18.09 19.97
N ILE A 37 5.02 16.97 19.48
CA ILE A 37 4.47 16.30 18.29
C ILE A 37 3.04 15.86 18.59
N GLU A 38 2.81 15.24 19.74
CA GLU A 38 1.47 14.77 20.11
C GLU A 38 0.48 15.93 20.19
N GLU A 39 0.86 17.03 20.82
CA GLU A 39 0.02 18.23 20.91
C GLU A 39 -0.33 18.78 19.51
N ALA A 40 0.68 18.92 18.67
CA ALA A 40 0.50 19.45 17.31
C ALA A 40 -0.35 18.53 16.44
N ILE A 41 -0.14 17.21 16.54
CA ILE A 41 -0.88 16.26 15.71
C ILE A 41 -2.35 16.17 16.14
N LEU A 42 -2.63 16.30 17.43
CA LEU A 42 -4.02 16.33 17.91
C LEU A 42 -4.76 17.55 17.34
N GLU A 43 -4.11 18.70 17.31
CA GLU A 43 -4.69 19.91 16.69
C GLU A 43 -4.88 19.70 15.18
N LEU A 44 -3.92 19.07 14.52
CA LEU A 44 -4.01 18.79 13.10
C LEU A 44 -5.17 17.84 12.79
N ILE A 45 -5.35 16.81 13.60
CA ILE A 45 -6.48 15.86 13.48
C ILE A 45 -7.80 16.63 13.59
N MET A 46 -7.90 17.54 14.57
CA MET A 46 -9.10 18.35 14.77
C MET A 46 -9.35 19.30 13.59
N ASP A 47 -8.30 19.88 13.03
CA ASP A 47 -8.41 20.75 11.85
C ASP A 47 -9.01 20.00 10.67
N TYR A 48 -8.55 18.77 10.43
CA TYR A 48 -9.08 17.93 9.37
C TYR A 48 -10.52 17.50 9.64
N ALA A 49 -10.83 17.17 10.89
CA ALA A 49 -12.17 16.75 11.30
C ALA A 49 -13.21 17.87 11.18
N SER A 50 -12.77 19.11 11.39
CA SER A 50 -13.68 20.27 11.40
C SER A 50 -13.93 20.86 10.01
N ARG A 51 -13.10 20.51 9.01
CA ARG A 51 -13.33 20.98 7.65
C ARG A 51 -14.07 19.93 6.83
N ASP A 52 -14.86 20.40 5.90
CA ASP A 52 -15.67 19.55 5.02
C ASP A 52 -14.85 19.16 3.78
N GLY A 53 -13.75 18.43 4.03
CA GLY A 53 -12.83 17.99 2.98
C GLY A 53 -12.81 16.49 2.81
N ALA A 54 -11.99 16.04 1.87
CA ALA A 54 -11.88 14.63 1.49
C ALA A 54 -10.93 13.81 2.35
N LEU A 55 -10.08 14.47 3.13
CA LEU A 55 -9.00 13.82 3.86
C LEU A 55 -9.23 13.81 5.38
N GLU A 56 -8.64 12.82 6.02
CA GLU A 56 -8.63 12.71 7.48
C GLU A 56 -7.29 12.16 7.94
N ILE A 57 -7.00 12.32 9.23
CA ILE A 57 -5.85 11.68 9.86
C ILE A 57 -6.38 10.61 10.79
N ASP A 58 -6.04 9.35 10.50
CA ASP A 58 -6.39 8.21 11.35
C ASP A 58 -5.24 7.95 12.32
N ASP A 59 -5.57 7.60 13.56
CA ASP A 59 -4.59 7.37 14.62
C ASP A 59 -4.67 5.97 15.25
N GLU A 60 -5.40 5.07 14.62
CA GLU A 60 -5.65 3.74 15.19
C GLU A 60 -4.38 2.89 15.29
N ASN A 61 -3.56 2.87 14.24
CA ASN A 61 -2.33 2.08 14.16
C ASN A 61 -1.13 2.94 13.74
N GLY A 62 -0.90 4.03 14.47
CA GLY A 62 -0.02 5.09 14.06
C GLY A 62 -0.80 6.16 13.34
N TYR A 63 -0.13 7.18 12.85
CA TYR A 63 -0.80 8.31 12.21
C TYR A 63 -0.66 8.22 10.69
N ILE A 64 -1.77 8.35 10.01
CA ILE A 64 -1.80 8.31 8.54
C ILE A 64 -2.79 9.34 8.00
N LEU A 65 -2.34 10.08 6.99
CA LEU A 65 -3.22 10.96 6.22
C LEU A 65 -3.85 10.12 5.13
N GLN A 66 -5.17 10.04 5.12
CA GLN A 66 -5.91 9.16 4.21
C GLN A 66 -7.20 9.80 3.73
N VAL A 67 -7.80 9.18 2.74
CA VAL A 67 -9.09 9.60 2.20
C VAL A 67 -10.19 9.13 3.15
N LYS A 68 -11.18 9.98 3.39
CA LYS A 68 -12.34 9.62 4.21
C LYS A 68 -13.11 8.48 3.58
N GLU A 69 -13.77 7.68 4.41
CA GLU A 69 -14.54 6.52 4.00
C GLU A 69 -15.55 6.82 2.89
N GLU A 70 -16.17 7.97 2.93
CA GLU A 70 -17.15 8.40 1.91
C GLU A 70 -16.59 8.48 0.50
N ASN A 71 -15.26 8.52 0.35
CA ASN A 71 -14.56 8.59 -0.93
C ASN A 71 -13.76 7.33 -1.25
N MET A 72 -13.97 6.23 -0.51
CA MET A 72 -13.23 4.98 -0.74
C MET A 72 -13.52 4.35 -2.09
N ASP A 73 -14.68 4.64 -2.68
CA ASP A 73 -15.01 4.23 -4.05
C ASP A 73 -13.99 4.76 -5.06
N LEU A 74 -13.50 5.99 -4.84
CA LEU A 74 -12.47 6.57 -5.70
C LEU A 74 -11.12 5.89 -5.49
N VAL A 75 -10.80 5.49 -4.26
CA VAL A 75 -9.58 4.73 -3.97
C VAL A 75 -9.61 3.40 -4.71
N GLU A 76 -10.73 2.69 -4.65
CA GLU A 76 -10.89 1.41 -5.35
C GLU A 76 -10.80 1.55 -6.86
N LEU A 77 -11.33 2.64 -7.39
CA LEU A 77 -11.30 2.91 -8.82
C LEU A 77 -9.90 3.28 -9.32
N LEU A 78 -9.21 4.15 -8.59
CA LEU A 78 -7.94 4.73 -9.01
C LEU A 78 -6.72 3.94 -8.54
N CYS A 79 -6.87 3.21 -7.42
CA CYS A 79 -5.82 2.38 -6.82
C CYS A 79 -6.37 0.97 -6.58
N PRO A 80 -6.66 0.20 -7.64
CA PRO A 80 -7.33 -1.09 -7.51
C PRO A 80 -6.48 -2.18 -6.87
N VAL A 81 -5.22 -1.89 -6.56
CA VAL A 81 -4.30 -2.89 -6.02
C VAL A 81 -3.99 -2.59 -4.57
N ASP A 82 -4.67 -3.30 -3.68
CA ASP A 82 -4.34 -3.34 -2.27
C ASP A 82 -3.86 -4.76 -1.99
N LEU A 83 -2.55 -4.95 -1.96
CA LEU A 83 -1.95 -6.26 -1.75
C LEU A 83 -1.22 -6.30 -0.41
N LYS A 84 -1.47 -7.37 0.32
CA LYS A 84 -0.69 -7.66 1.54
C LYS A 84 0.76 -7.98 1.15
N PRO A 85 1.73 -7.72 2.04
CA PRO A 85 3.13 -7.98 1.74
C PRO A 85 3.43 -9.38 1.20
N ALA A 86 2.76 -10.40 1.72
CA ALA A 86 2.98 -11.77 1.26
C ALA A 86 2.54 -11.96 -0.20
N ALA A 87 1.38 -11.42 -0.58
CA ALA A 87 0.90 -11.47 -1.96
C ALA A 87 1.79 -10.64 -2.88
N LEU A 88 2.28 -9.51 -2.41
CA LEU A 88 3.21 -8.68 -3.18
C LEU A 88 4.53 -9.41 -3.47
N ARG A 89 5.05 -10.15 -2.49
CA ARG A 89 6.25 -10.96 -2.67
C ARG A 89 6.02 -12.06 -3.72
N THR A 90 4.86 -12.71 -3.67
CA THR A 90 4.49 -13.72 -4.67
C THR A 90 4.42 -13.10 -6.07
N LEU A 91 3.80 -11.94 -6.20
CA LEU A 91 3.75 -11.20 -7.46
C LEU A 91 5.16 -10.87 -7.97
N SER A 92 6.05 -10.44 -7.08
CA SER A 92 7.43 -10.12 -7.43
C SER A 92 8.19 -11.33 -7.97
N VAL A 93 7.99 -12.50 -7.39
CA VAL A 93 8.61 -13.75 -7.87
C VAL A 93 8.13 -14.05 -9.30
N ILE A 94 6.83 -13.92 -9.54
CA ILE A 94 6.25 -14.14 -10.87
C ILE A 94 6.85 -13.16 -11.87
N ALA A 95 6.90 -11.89 -11.52
CA ALA A 95 7.43 -10.84 -12.41
C ALA A 95 8.90 -11.06 -12.79
N LEU A 96 9.69 -11.56 -11.85
CA LEU A 96 11.12 -11.79 -12.08
C LEU A 96 11.41 -13.07 -12.86
N LYS A 97 10.52 -14.05 -12.78
CA LYS A 97 10.75 -15.38 -13.34
C LYS A 97 9.77 -15.78 -14.44
N GLU A 98 8.94 -14.86 -14.89
CA GLU A 98 7.93 -15.17 -15.90
C GLU A 98 8.52 -15.61 -17.25
N PRO A 99 7.93 -16.58 -17.94
CA PRO A 99 6.79 -17.38 -17.53
C PRO A 99 7.18 -18.38 -16.45
N LEU A 100 6.39 -18.46 -15.40
CA LEU A 100 6.67 -19.32 -14.23
C LEU A 100 5.56 -20.37 -14.09
N ARG A 101 5.94 -21.62 -13.95
CA ARG A 101 4.98 -22.68 -13.70
C ARG A 101 4.40 -22.55 -12.29
N GLN A 102 3.11 -22.76 -12.16
CA GLN A 102 2.43 -22.70 -10.86
C GLN A 102 3.08 -23.65 -9.86
N THR A 103 3.44 -24.86 -10.26
CA THR A 103 4.09 -25.83 -9.39
C THR A 103 5.41 -25.31 -8.86
N ALA A 104 6.20 -24.64 -9.70
CA ALA A 104 7.47 -24.03 -9.27
C ALA A 104 7.24 -22.92 -8.24
N LEU A 105 6.21 -22.12 -8.43
CA LEU A 105 5.85 -21.07 -7.48
C LEU A 105 5.45 -21.66 -6.13
N ILE A 106 4.64 -22.72 -6.14
CA ILE A 106 4.20 -23.38 -4.91
C ILE A 106 5.40 -23.95 -4.15
N GLU A 107 6.38 -24.52 -4.85
CA GLU A 107 7.61 -25.00 -4.21
C GLU A 107 8.40 -23.87 -3.53
N LEU A 108 8.44 -22.70 -4.17
CA LEU A 108 9.17 -21.55 -3.63
C LEU A 108 8.45 -20.86 -2.49
N ARG A 109 7.12 -20.79 -2.53
CA ARG A 109 6.32 -19.95 -1.63
C ARG A 109 5.42 -20.72 -0.67
N GLY A 110 5.24 -22.02 -0.89
CA GLY A 110 4.35 -22.84 -0.09
C GLY A 110 2.89 -22.77 -0.54
N SER A 111 2.02 -23.47 0.18
CA SER A 111 0.61 -23.64 -0.20
C SER A 111 -0.22 -22.35 -0.18
N THR A 112 0.21 -21.35 0.60
CA THR A 112 -0.46 -20.03 0.63
C THR A 112 -0.40 -19.34 -0.72
N ALA A 113 0.54 -19.72 -1.59
CA ALA A 113 0.66 -19.16 -2.92
C ALA A 113 -0.58 -19.41 -3.78
N TYR A 114 -1.35 -20.47 -3.54
CA TYR A 114 -2.60 -20.71 -4.27
C TYR A 114 -3.59 -19.55 -4.07
N ASP A 115 -3.74 -19.09 -2.84
CA ASP A 115 -4.61 -17.96 -2.52
C ASP A 115 -4.11 -16.67 -3.15
N HIS A 116 -2.78 -16.48 -3.15
CA HIS A 116 -2.15 -15.31 -3.79
C HIS A 116 -2.39 -15.32 -5.29
N ILE A 117 -2.25 -16.48 -5.94
CA ILE A 117 -2.48 -16.61 -7.39
C ILE A 117 -3.91 -16.21 -7.71
N LYS A 118 -4.88 -16.73 -6.95
CA LYS A 118 -6.29 -16.41 -7.15
C LYS A 118 -6.54 -14.91 -7.03
N GLU A 119 -6.02 -14.30 -5.97
CA GLU A 119 -6.16 -12.86 -5.73
C GLU A 119 -5.54 -12.04 -6.87
N LEU A 120 -4.34 -12.42 -7.30
CA LEU A 120 -3.61 -11.69 -8.35
C LEU A 120 -4.30 -11.84 -9.71
N VAL A 121 -4.88 -13.00 -10.01
CA VAL A 121 -5.67 -13.22 -11.23
C VAL A 121 -6.96 -12.38 -11.16
N ASP A 122 -7.65 -12.41 -10.04
CA ASP A 122 -8.89 -11.66 -9.85
C ASP A 122 -8.68 -10.16 -10.00
N LYS A 123 -7.53 -9.66 -9.56
CA LYS A 123 -7.16 -8.24 -9.69
C LYS A 123 -6.57 -7.91 -11.07
N GLY A 124 -6.42 -8.89 -11.93
CA GLY A 124 -5.94 -8.70 -13.30
C GLY A 124 -4.44 -8.40 -13.40
N LEU A 125 -3.66 -8.72 -12.37
CA LEU A 125 -2.22 -8.46 -12.33
C LEU A 125 -1.38 -9.57 -12.95
N ILE A 126 -1.89 -10.80 -12.94
CA ILE A 126 -1.26 -11.94 -13.59
C ILE A 126 -2.29 -12.68 -14.45
N SER A 127 -1.79 -13.39 -15.44
CA SER A 127 -2.58 -14.31 -16.24
C SER A 127 -2.14 -15.73 -15.92
N LYS A 128 -3.11 -16.64 -15.91
CA LYS A 128 -2.91 -18.06 -15.65
C LYS A 128 -3.37 -18.81 -16.89
N THR A 129 -2.42 -19.35 -17.63
CA THR A 129 -2.71 -20.07 -18.88
C THR A 129 -2.32 -21.54 -18.73
N ARG A 130 -3.13 -22.40 -19.30
CA ARG A 130 -2.86 -23.82 -19.28
C ARG A 130 -1.75 -24.15 -20.26
N ASP A 131 -0.81 -25.00 -19.84
CA ASP A 131 0.25 -25.48 -20.69
C ASP A 131 -0.36 -26.33 -21.83
N LYS A 132 0.32 -26.37 -22.99
CA LYS A 132 -0.10 -27.15 -24.17
C LYS A 132 -0.29 -28.63 -23.86
N ASN A 133 0.43 -29.13 -22.85
CA ASN A 133 0.32 -30.52 -22.41
C ASN A 133 -0.81 -30.76 -21.38
N GLY A 134 -1.58 -29.74 -21.05
CA GLY A 134 -2.85 -29.85 -20.33
C GLY A 134 -2.81 -30.08 -18.84
N ARG A 135 -1.64 -30.17 -18.19
CA ARG A 135 -1.54 -30.56 -16.76
C ARG A 135 -1.01 -29.49 -15.82
N SER A 136 -0.41 -28.45 -16.32
CA SER A 136 0.11 -27.37 -15.49
C SER A 136 -0.24 -26.00 -16.03
N PHE A 137 -0.16 -25.01 -15.15
CA PHE A 137 -0.45 -23.62 -15.52
C PHE A 137 0.84 -22.82 -15.55
N ASN A 138 0.91 -21.88 -16.49
CA ASN A 138 1.97 -20.90 -16.57
C ASN A 138 1.44 -19.55 -16.09
N LEU A 139 2.26 -18.86 -15.33
CA LEU A 139 1.92 -17.56 -14.75
C LEU A 139 2.77 -16.47 -15.38
N LYS A 140 2.11 -15.39 -15.78
CA LYS A 140 2.77 -14.21 -16.36
C LYS A 140 2.13 -12.96 -15.80
N THR A 141 2.89 -11.87 -15.75
CA THR A 141 2.31 -10.56 -15.47
C THR A 141 1.52 -10.07 -16.67
N THR A 142 0.58 -9.19 -16.42
CA THR A 142 -0.29 -8.61 -17.45
C THR A 142 0.17 -7.21 -17.82
N PRO A 143 -0.31 -6.65 -18.94
CA PRO A 143 -0.09 -5.23 -19.23
C PRO A 143 -0.57 -4.31 -18.13
N LYS A 144 -1.65 -4.67 -17.42
CA LYS A 144 -2.14 -3.92 -16.27
C LYS A 144 -1.12 -3.84 -15.15
N PHE A 145 -0.41 -4.94 -14.89
CA PHE A 145 0.70 -4.94 -13.92
C PHE A 145 1.77 -3.93 -14.30
N LYS A 146 2.20 -3.95 -15.56
CA LYS A 146 3.27 -3.07 -16.04
C LYS A 146 2.87 -1.60 -15.98
N GLU A 147 1.63 -1.31 -16.31
CA GLU A 147 1.09 0.03 -16.25
C GLU A 147 0.94 0.51 -14.81
N TYR A 148 0.45 -0.36 -13.93
CA TYR A 148 0.17 -0.04 -12.54
C TYR A 148 1.43 0.15 -11.71
N PHE A 149 2.35 -0.77 -11.87
CA PHE A 149 3.68 -0.68 -11.27
C PHE A 149 4.63 -0.09 -12.31
N LYS A 150 4.44 1.16 -12.68
CA LYS A 150 5.38 1.87 -13.55
C LYS A 150 6.73 1.89 -12.87
N LEU A 151 7.35 0.76 -12.93
CA LEU A 151 8.69 0.60 -12.43
C LEU A 151 9.59 1.28 -13.43
N ASN A 152 10.03 2.46 -13.07
CA ASN A 152 11.10 3.14 -13.80
C ASN A 152 12.38 2.35 -13.55
N PHE A 153 12.48 1.25 -14.22
CA PHE A 153 13.74 0.52 -14.27
C PHE A 153 14.61 1.10 -15.36
#